data_ba1f58551530021a06f8d9f92be81a5c
#
_entry.id   ba1f58551530021a06f8d9f92be81a5c
#
_cell.length_a   1.000
_cell.length_b   1.000
_cell.length_c   1.000
_cell.angle_alpha   90.00
_cell.angle_beta   90.00
_cell.angle_gamma   90.00
#
_symmetry.space_group_name_H-M   'P 1'
#
loop_
_entity.id
_entity.type
_entity.pdbx_description
1 polymer ?
#
loop_
_entity_poly.entity_id
_entity_poly.type
_entity_poly.pdbx_seq_one_letter_code
_entity_poly.pdbx_strand_id
1 'polypeptide(L)'
;MASENLKPEKLAVLIDADNTTSSCAQGLLEEIAKYGVASVKRIYGDWSSPLLSGWRSILLKHALVPIQQFAYTKGKDATDMGLIIDAMDLLYSGHFDGFCLVSSDSDFTPLASRIRASGRMVYGFGREKTPEAFRQACDRFFYIENLGEAGKGKDDIVAVPNAVMAASPDIAKPAAKPRQMDGTTKNLLYKSIKDATDETTGWAFVGKIGNVISETRPDFDSRTYGYAKLSGMLRELRGLQFRTDEANRMYCRKIPFGDLIKLLDEAFNKFKNAKGWASLDVTGKYVKPRWNWEEYGFESFTDLLSKVDHVEIANDSMRMQVSIAP
;
A
#
# COMPACT_ATOMS: atom_id res chain seq x y z
N MET A 1 21.53 -18.57 -17.24
CA MET A 1 21.30 -17.23 -17.80
C MET A 1 21.86 -16.24 -16.79
N ALA A 2 22.83 -15.43 -17.20
CA ALA A 2 23.49 -14.47 -16.33
C ALA A 2 22.47 -13.46 -15.82
N SER A 3 22.42 -13.21 -14.50
CA SER A 3 21.71 -12.08 -13.93
C SER A 3 22.33 -10.83 -14.53
N GLU A 4 21.59 -10.15 -15.41
CA GLU A 4 21.90 -8.79 -15.77
C GLU A 4 22.05 -7.99 -14.47
N ASN A 5 23.26 -7.51 -14.22
CA ASN A 5 23.56 -6.56 -13.16
C ASN A 5 22.82 -5.26 -13.54
N LEU A 6 21.55 -5.17 -13.24
CA LEU A 6 20.77 -3.94 -13.40
C LEU A 6 21.45 -2.88 -12.53
N LYS A 7 22.03 -1.89 -13.19
CA LYS A 7 22.64 -0.74 -12.52
C LYS A 7 21.56 -0.08 -11.66
N PRO A 8 21.82 0.18 -10.37
CA PRO A 8 20.81 0.77 -9.51
C PRO A 8 20.40 2.15 -10.06
N GLU A 9 19.12 2.44 -10.01
CA GLU A 9 18.57 3.74 -10.46
C GLU A 9 19.19 4.88 -9.66
N LYS A 10 19.54 5.97 -10.35
CA LYS A 10 20.08 7.19 -9.74
C LYS A 10 18.94 8.14 -9.43
N LEU A 11 18.80 8.48 -8.17
CA LEU A 11 17.74 9.36 -7.70
C LEU A 11 18.27 10.72 -7.27
N ALA A 12 17.54 11.78 -7.64
CA ALA A 12 17.72 13.14 -7.12
C ALA A 12 16.69 13.36 -6.00
N VAL A 13 17.16 13.61 -4.77
CA VAL A 13 16.32 13.84 -3.59
C VAL A 13 16.30 15.33 -3.27
N LEU A 14 15.12 15.95 -3.35
CA LEU A 14 14.88 17.37 -3.15
C LEU A 14 13.88 17.54 -2.01
N ILE A 15 14.33 18.12 -0.90
CA ILE A 15 13.59 18.25 0.35
C ILE A 15 13.24 19.70 0.60
N ASP A 16 11.98 20.00 0.73
CA ASP A 16 11.47 21.25 1.23
C ASP A 16 11.50 21.25 2.76
N ALA A 17 12.44 21.97 3.36
CA ALA A 17 12.63 21.98 4.81
C ALA A 17 11.53 22.76 5.55
N ASP A 18 10.89 23.72 4.89
CA ASP A 18 9.87 24.56 5.51
C ASP A 18 8.55 23.77 5.69
N ASN A 19 8.28 22.80 4.82
CA ASN A 19 7.08 21.96 4.86
C ASN A 19 7.32 20.54 5.42
N THR A 20 8.56 20.22 5.83
CA THR A 20 8.92 18.87 6.29
C THR A 20 9.67 18.93 7.63
N THR A 21 9.52 17.90 8.46
CA THR A 21 10.20 17.84 9.78
C THR A 21 11.44 16.96 9.70
N SER A 22 12.51 17.35 10.43
CA SER A 22 13.77 16.61 10.49
C SER A 22 13.65 15.20 11.07
N SER A 23 12.63 14.95 11.88
CA SER A 23 12.37 13.64 12.50
C SER A 23 12.07 12.52 11.49
N CYS A 24 11.59 12.84 10.28
CA CYS A 24 11.32 11.85 9.25
C CYS A 24 12.56 11.46 8.43
N ALA A 25 13.70 12.18 8.56
CA ALA A 25 14.85 12.06 7.66
C ALA A 25 15.40 10.64 7.55
N GLN A 26 15.52 9.92 8.67
CA GLN A 26 16.04 8.56 8.68
C GLN A 26 15.12 7.62 7.89
N GLY A 27 13.83 7.56 8.25
CA GLY A 27 12.85 6.70 7.58
C GLY A 27 12.64 7.09 6.10
N LEU A 28 12.71 8.39 5.78
CA LEU A 28 12.64 8.89 4.41
C LEU A 28 13.77 8.31 3.55
N LEU A 29 15.01 8.42 4.01
CA LEU A 29 16.18 7.92 3.26
C LEU A 29 16.21 6.39 3.17
N GLU A 30 15.76 5.70 4.21
CA GLU A 30 15.59 4.24 4.19
C GLU A 30 14.52 3.80 3.17
N GLU A 31 13.40 4.54 3.07
CA GLU A 31 12.38 4.26 2.06
C GLU A 31 12.90 4.51 0.64
N ILE A 32 13.57 5.66 0.41
CA ILE A 32 14.17 6.01 -0.89
C ILE A 32 15.17 4.96 -1.36
N ALA A 33 15.99 4.41 -0.45
CA ALA A 33 16.99 3.40 -0.75
C ALA A 33 16.41 2.09 -1.33
N LYS A 34 15.10 1.84 -1.18
CA LYS A 34 14.42 0.70 -1.79
C LYS A 34 14.20 0.87 -3.30
N TYR A 35 14.26 2.10 -3.80
CA TYR A 35 13.97 2.44 -5.19
C TYR A 35 15.22 2.80 -5.99
N GLY A 36 16.32 3.15 -5.34
CA GLY A 36 17.55 3.47 -6.02
C GLY A 36 18.58 4.14 -5.12
N VAL A 37 19.64 4.65 -5.73
CA VAL A 37 20.71 5.35 -5.04
C VAL A 37 20.44 6.85 -5.06
N ALA A 38 20.28 7.47 -3.88
CA ALA A 38 20.17 8.90 -3.70
C ALA A 38 21.50 9.59 -4.03
N SER A 39 21.78 9.81 -5.33
CA SER A 39 23.03 10.36 -5.83
C SER A 39 23.15 11.87 -5.55
N VAL A 40 22.02 12.58 -5.49
CA VAL A 40 21.92 13.96 -5.05
C VAL A 40 20.91 14.02 -3.92
N LYS A 41 21.28 14.73 -2.84
CA LYS A 41 20.43 14.97 -1.68
C LYS A 41 20.52 16.44 -1.30
N ARG A 42 19.54 17.25 -1.73
CA ARG A 42 19.47 18.69 -1.47
C ARG A 42 18.26 19.01 -0.60
N ILE A 43 18.46 19.96 0.30
CA ILE A 43 17.41 20.44 1.19
C ILE A 43 17.35 21.96 1.17
N TYR A 44 16.19 22.50 0.87
CA TYR A 44 15.92 23.90 0.59
C TYR A 44 15.21 24.55 1.78
N GLY A 45 15.60 25.76 2.11
CA GLY A 45 14.98 26.54 3.18
C GLY A 45 15.77 27.77 3.56
N ASP A 46 15.20 28.59 4.43
CA ASP A 46 15.92 29.72 5.02
C ASP A 46 16.77 29.27 6.22
N TRP A 47 18.03 28.93 5.95
CA TRP A 47 18.98 28.44 6.95
C TRP A 47 19.37 29.48 8.01
N SER A 48 19.00 30.76 7.84
CA SER A 48 19.12 31.79 8.86
C SER A 48 18.04 31.64 9.95
N SER A 49 16.91 31.00 9.62
CA SER A 49 15.79 30.79 10.52
C SER A 49 16.10 29.78 11.63
N PRO A 50 15.76 30.05 12.90
CA PRO A 50 15.89 29.09 13.99
C PRO A 50 14.98 27.86 13.82
N LEU A 51 13.94 27.94 12.99
CA LEU A 51 12.98 26.84 12.75
C LEU A 51 13.66 25.63 12.12
N LEU A 52 14.75 25.82 11.36
CA LEU A 52 15.50 24.73 10.73
C LEU A 52 16.62 24.15 11.63
N SER A 53 16.66 24.48 12.91
CA SER A 53 17.68 23.95 13.85
C SER A 53 17.70 22.41 13.92
N GLY A 54 16.55 21.75 13.87
CA GLY A 54 16.45 20.30 13.84
C GLY A 54 17.11 19.70 12.60
N TRP A 55 16.93 20.30 11.41
CA TRP A 55 17.59 19.89 10.18
C TRP A 55 19.11 20.10 10.26
N ARG A 56 19.58 21.27 10.75
CA ARG A 56 21.02 21.54 10.87
C ARG A 56 21.78 20.45 11.62
N SER A 57 21.18 19.91 12.69
CA SER A 57 21.82 18.88 13.53
C SER A 57 22.07 17.56 12.81
N ILE A 58 21.38 17.29 11.69
CA ILE A 58 21.43 16.01 10.98
C ILE A 58 21.97 16.10 9.54
N LEU A 59 22.27 17.31 9.04
CA LEU A 59 22.77 17.49 7.68
C LEU A 59 23.98 16.61 7.36
N LEU A 60 25.01 16.66 8.22
CA LEU A 60 26.24 15.88 8.03
C LEU A 60 25.98 14.38 8.16
N LYS A 61 25.18 14.00 9.15
CA LYS A 61 24.85 12.58 9.39
C LYS A 61 24.23 11.92 8.15
N HIS A 62 23.40 12.62 7.42
CA HIS A 62 22.68 12.10 6.27
C HIS A 62 23.28 12.56 4.92
N ALA A 63 24.40 13.32 4.95
CA ALA A 63 25.00 13.92 3.76
C ALA A 63 23.98 14.71 2.94
N LEU A 64 23.17 15.54 3.61
CA LEU A 64 22.23 16.48 2.98
C LEU A 64 22.95 17.78 2.69
N VAL A 65 22.81 18.30 1.46
CA VAL A 65 23.39 19.57 1.04
C VAL A 65 22.35 20.67 1.23
N PRO A 66 22.56 21.60 2.18
CA PRO A 66 21.63 22.71 2.39
C PRO A 66 21.76 23.73 1.28
N ILE A 67 20.64 24.16 0.70
CA ILE A 67 20.52 25.22 -0.28
C ILE A 67 19.82 26.39 0.38
N GLN A 68 20.54 27.53 0.51
CA GLN A 68 20.00 28.74 1.13
C GLN A 68 19.00 29.42 0.19
N GLN A 69 17.82 29.71 0.70
CA GLN A 69 16.84 30.57 0.07
C GLN A 69 16.45 31.67 1.06
N PHE A 70 16.76 32.93 0.70
CA PHE A 70 16.39 34.06 1.56
C PHE A 70 14.94 34.46 1.31
N ALA A 71 14.14 34.52 2.36
CA ALA A 71 12.80 35.09 2.30
C ALA A 71 12.87 36.62 2.18
N TYR A 72 13.00 37.16 0.98
CA TYR A 72 13.04 38.62 0.73
C TYR A 72 11.73 39.33 1.10
N THR A 73 10.61 38.61 1.16
CA THR A 73 9.30 39.13 1.58
C THR A 73 8.56 38.05 2.39
N LYS A 74 7.94 38.44 3.51
CA LYS A 74 7.11 37.51 4.29
C LYS A 74 5.98 36.92 3.40
N GLY A 75 5.93 35.59 3.34
CA GLY A 75 4.88 34.83 2.66
C GLY A 75 5.05 34.69 1.14
N LYS A 76 6.27 34.73 0.59
CA LYS A 76 6.54 34.40 -0.80
C LYS A 76 7.41 33.14 -0.91
N ASP A 77 7.07 32.30 -1.88
CA ASP A 77 7.53 30.97 -2.23
C ASP A 77 8.96 30.93 -2.80
N ALA A 78 9.90 31.67 -2.18
CA ALA A 78 11.30 31.74 -2.65
C ALA A 78 11.99 30.36 -2.55
N THR A 79 11.67 29.61 -1.51
CA THR A 79 12.19 28.26 -1.29
C THR A 79 11.69 27.31 -2.38
N ASP A 80 10.39 27.36 -2.69
CA ASP A 80 9.76 26.51 -3.71
C ASP A 80 10.32 26.80 -5.10
N MET A 81 10.46 28.08 -5.44
CA MET A 81 11.03 28.47 -6.72
C MET A 81 12.48 28.00 -6.89
N GLY A 82 13.29 28.10 -5.82
CA GLY A 82 14.67 27.61 -5.83
C GLY A 82 14.74 26.09 -6.05
N LEU A 83 13.86 25.34 -5.37
CA LEU A 83 13.74 23.89 -5.54
C LEU A 83 13.30 23.54 -6.98
N ILE A 84 12.31 24.26 -7.53
CA ILE A 84 11.81 24.03 -8.89
C ILE A 84 12.89 24.25 -9.94
N ILE A 85 13.63 25.36 -9.86
CA ILE A 85 14.71 25.68 -10.81
C ILE A 85 15.78 24.58 -10.77
N ASP A 86 16.24 24.23 -9.59
CA ASP A 86 17.28 23.21 -9.41
C ASP A 86 16.81 21.82 -9.86
N ALA A 87 15.54 21.46 -9.58
CA ALA A 87 14.94 20.24 -10.10
C ALA A 87 14.96 20.17 -11.63
N MET A 88 14.67 21.30 -12.30
CA MET A 88 14.68 21.40 -13.76
C MET A 88 16.11 21.28 -14.32
N ASP A 89 17.09 21.91 -13.66
CA ASP A 89 18.50 21.78 -14.05
C ASP A 89 18.97 20.31 -13.93
N LEU A 90 18.64 19.64 -12.84
CA LEU A 90 18.93 18.23 -12.65
C LEU A 90 18.21 17.34 -13.68
N LEU A 91 16.96 17.65 -14.03
CA LEU A 91 16.21 16.94 -15.04
C LEU A 91 16.88 17.03 -16.41
N TYR A 92 17.25 18.24 -16.82
CA TYR A 92 17.89 18.46 -18.12
C TYR A 92 19.34 17.98 -18.17
N SER A 93 20.00 17.77 -17.03
CA SER A 93 21.29 17.10 -16.99
C SER A 93 21.28 15.69 -17.56
N GLY A 94 20.10 15.02 -17.50
CA GLY A 94 19.90 13.66 -18.01
C GLY A 94 20.53 12.56 -17.16
N HIS A 95 21.11 12.90 -16.00
CA HIS A 95 21.90 11.96 -15.18
C HIS A 95 21.09 11.14 -14.19
N PHE A 96 19.79 11.42 -14.03
CA PHE A 96 18.92 10.80 -13.02
C PHE A 96 17.78 10.02 -13.67
N ASP A 97 17.49 8.88 -13.08
CA ASP A 97 16.40 7.98 -13.51
C ASP A 97 15.08 8.35 -12.82
N GLY A 98 15.17 8.95 -11.62
CA GLY A 98 14.01 9.38 -10.85
C GLY A 98 14.27 10.54 -9.90
N PHE A 99 13.20 11.16 -9.43
CA PHE A 99 13.17 12.32 -8.55
C PHE A 99 12.32 12.04 -7.32
N CYS A 100 12.87 12.31 -6.15
CA CYS A 100 12.16 12.27 -4.89
C CYS A 100 11.81 13.71 -4.47
N LEU A 101 10.55 14.07 -4.50
CA LEU A 101 10.04 15.38 -4.09
C LEU A 101 9.44 15.26 -2.70
N VAL A 102 10.03 15.95 -1.73
CA VAL A 102 9.64 15.84 -0.32
C VAL A 102 9.02 17.16 0.13
N SER A 103 7.72 17.25 -0.01
CA SER A 103 6.89 18.39 0.41
C SER A 103 5.41 17.97 0.53
N SER A 104 4.62 18.77 1.24
CA SER A 104 3.16 18.64 1.28
C SER A 104 2.45 19.77 0.52
N ASP A 105 3.19 20.57 -0.24
CA ASP A 105 2.65 21.69 -1.00
C ASP A 105 2.14 21.27 -2.37
N SER A 106 0.96 21.78 -2.74
CA SER A 106 0.34 21.56 -4.05
C SER A 106 1.08 22.25 -5.19
N ASP A 107 1.86 23.27 -4.89
CA ASP A 107 2.58 24.09 -5.88
C ASP A 107 3.67 23.29 -6.60
N PHE A 108 4.08 22.16 -6.05
CA PHE A 108 4.94 21.18 -6.71
C PHE A 108 4.23 20.25 -7.70
N THR A 109 2.89 20.32 -7.84
CA THR A 109 2.13 19.51 -8.79
C THR A 109 2.60 19.68 -10.25
N PRO A 110 2.80 20.93 -10.77
CA PRO A 110 3.32 21.15 -12.13
C PRO A 110 4.73 20.57 -12.32
N LEU A 111 5.60 20.67 -11.29
CA LEU A 111 6.94 20.12 -11.34
C LEU A 111 6.91 18.60 -11.47
N ALA A 112 6.13 17.91 -10.62
CA ALA A 112 5.96 16.45 -10.69
C ALA A 112 5.46 16.01 -12.07
N SER A 113 4.43 16.68 -12.59
CA SER A 113 3.86 16.41 -13.91
C SER A 113 4.91 16.63 -15.04
N ARG A 114 5.72 17.67 -14.93
CA ARG A 114 6.78 17.96 -15.90
C ARG A 114 7.88 16.91 -15.92
N ILE A 115 8.31 16.44 -14.74
CA ILE A 115 9.33 15.39 -14.61
C ILE A 115 8.81 14.08 -15.23
N ARG A 116 7.57 13.68 -14.90
CA ARG A 116 6.93 12.51 -15.50
C ARG A 116 6.78 12.59 -17.01
N ALA A 117 6.37 13.77 -17.53
CA ALA A 117 6.27 14.01 -18.96
C ALA A 117 7.62 13.87 -19.68
N SER A 118 8.73 14.01 -18.96
CA SER A 118 10.09 13.78 -19.48
C SER A 118 10.53 12.30 -19.35
N GLY A 119 9.63 11.38 -18.96
CA GLY A 119 9.89 9.95 -18.85
C GLY A 119 10.72 9.57 -17.62
N ARG A 120 10.75 10.42 -16.58
CA ARG A 120 11.45 10.13 -15.32
C ARG A 120 10.46 9.81 -14.21
N MET A 121 10.84 8.87 -13.34
CA MET A 121 10.01 8.48 -12.19
C MET A 121 9.93 9.60 -11.15
N VAL A 122 8.74 9.81 -10.58
CA VAL A 122 8.52 10.77 -9.49
C VAL A 122 8.02 10.05 -8.26
N TYR A 123 8.80 10.11 -7.20
CA TYR A 123 8.48 9.62 -5.88
C TYR A 123 8.12 10.82 -4.98
N GLY A 124 6.85 11.00 -4.67
CA GLY A 124 6.39 12.05 -3.76
C GLY A 124 6.45 11.59 -2.31
N PHE A 125 6.85 12.48 -1.42
CA PHE A 125 6.84 12.24 0.03
C PHE A 125 6.18 13.44 0.72
N GLY A 126 5.11 13.22 1.46
CA GLY A 126 4.40 14.30 2.12
C GLY A 126 3.51 13.80 3.24
N ARG A 127 2.85 14.72 3.92
CA ARG A 127 1.92 14.41 5.02
C ARG A 127 0.59 13.89 4.48
N GLU A 128 -0.18 13.27 5.36
CA GLU A 128 -1.52 12.77 5.06
C GLU A 128 -2.46 13.87 4.50
N LYS A 129 -2.26 15.12 4.92
CA LYS A 129 -3.01 16.30 4.44
C LYS A 129 -2.59 16.81 3.05
N THR A 130 -1.55 16.23 2.42
CA THR A 130 -1.08 16.65 1.08
C THR A 130 -2.22 16.59 0.08
N PRO A 131 -2.46 17.65 -0.73
CA PRO A 131 -3.53 17.70 -1.71
C PRO A 131 -3.47 16.55 -2.73
N GLU A 132 -4.65 16.06 -3.12
CA GLU A 132 -4.76 14.93 -4.05
C GLU A 132 -4.05 15.20 -5.39
N ALA A 133 -4.13 16.44 -5.88
CA ALA A 133 -3.48 16.83 -7.13
C ALA A 133 -1.98 16.51 -7.15
N PHE A 134 -1.25 16.84 -6.08
CA PHE A 134 0.18 16.53 -5.99
C PHE A 134 0.43 15.02 -5.85
N ARG A 135 -0.38 14.31 -5.05
CA ARG A 135 -0.25 12.87 -4.90
C ARG A 135 -0.45 12.12 -6.22
N GLN A 136 -1.44 12.52 -7.01
CA GLN A 136 -1.75 11.94 -8.33
C GLN A 136 -0.73 12.33 -9.42
N ALA A 137 -0.04 13.46 -9.25
CA ALA A 137 1.03 13.87 -10.15
C ALA A 137 2.31 13.02 -9.99
N CYS A 138 2.47 12.28 -8.90
CA CYS A 138 3.57 11.36 -8.68
C CYS A 138 3.30 9.97 -9.27
N ASP A 139 4.35 9.19 -9.56
CA ASP A 139 4.21 7.76 -9.91
C ASP A 139 3.96 6.92 -8.65
N ARG A 140 4.57 7.34 -7.53
CA ARG A 140 4.32 6.81 -6.18
C ARG A 140 4.34 7.94 -5.18
N PHE A 141 3.47 7.86 -4.18
CA PHE A 141 3.42 8.81 -3.09
C PHE A 141 3.46 8.12 -1.74
N PHE A 142 4.32 8.61 -0.85
CA PHE A 142 4.55 8.03 0.48
C PHE A 142 4.17 9.03 1.56
N TYR A 143 3.35 8.58 2.50
CA TYR A 143 3.05 9.39 3.67
C TYR A 143 4.19 9.31 4.67
N ILE A 144 4.73 10.48 5.06
CA ILE A 144 5.85 10.56 6.01
C ILE A 144 5.48 9.98 7.38
N GLU A 145 4.21 9.96 7.73
CA GLU A 145 3.69 9.33 8.94
C GLU A 145 3.93 7.81 8.97
N ASN A 146 4.06 7.18 7.81
CA ASN A 146 4.33 5.74 7.67
C ASN A 146 5.84 5.40 7.69
N LEU A 147 6.73 6.39 7.75
CA LEU A 147 8.19 6.21 7.61
C LEU A 147 8.94 6.16 8.95
N GLY A 148 8.26 6.29 10.09
CA GLY A 148 8.86 6.18 11.42
C GLY A 148 8.78 4.75 11.99
N GLU A 149 9.25 4.56 13.24
CA GLU A 149 9.13 3.27 13.94
C GLU A 149 7.70 2.75 14.10
N ALA A 150 6.70 3.63 13.93
CA ALA A 150 5.29 3.27 13.92
C ALA A 150 4.85 2.44 12.70
N GLY A 151 5.65 2.38 11.64
CA GLY A 151 5.38 1.57 10.43
C GLY A 151 5.77 0.09 10.57
N LYS A 152 6.30 -0.34 11.69
CA LYS A 152 6.56 -1.76 11.98
C LYS A 152 5.24 -2.41 12.39
N GLY A 153 4.57 -3.03 11.42
CA GLY A 153 3.38 -3.83 11.65
C GLY A 153 3.66 -5.02 12.58
N LYS A 154 2.61 -5.58 13.14
CA LYS A 154 2.57 -6.61 14.19
C LYS A 154 3.29 -7.94 13.90
N ASP A 155 4.00 -8.08 12.80
CA ASP A 155 4.54 -9.37 12.35
C ASP A 155 6.01 -9.65 12.75
N ASP A 156 6.68 -8.73 13.50
CA ASP A 156 8.07 -8.94 13.96
C ASP A 156 8.20 -8.68 15.47
N ILE A 157 7.59 -9.55 16.30
CA ILE A 157 7.95 -9.61 17.73
C ILE A 157 9.01 -10.70 17.91
N VAL A 158 10.28 -10.33 17.73
CA VAL A 158 11.39 -11.03 18.38
C VAL A 158 11.90 -10.11 19.49
N ALA A 159 11.67 -10.54 20.70
CA ALA A 159 12.09 -9.86 21.92
C ALA A 159 13.61 -9.83 22.06
N VAL A 160 14.18 -8.65 22.35
CA VAL A 160 15.52 -8.51 22.94
C VAL A 160 15.44 -7.48 24.07
N PRO A 161 16.05 -7.73 25.23
CA PRO A 161 15.78 -6.94 26.44
C PRO A 161 16.72 -5.73 26.63
N ASN A 162 16.16 -4.68 27.20
CA ASN A 162 16.74 -3.59 28.00
C ASN A 162 18.16 -3.06 27.74
N ALA A 163 18.23 -1.82 27.33
CA ALA A 163 19.22 -0.89 27.87
C ALA A 163 18.57 0.50 28.04
N VAL A 164 18.58 0.95 29.26
CA VAL A 164 18.12 2.28 29.73
C VAL A 164 19.12 3.33 29.26
N MET A 165 18.67 4.43 28.64
CA MET A 165 19.28 5.75 28.84
C MET A 165 18.34 6.90 28.43
N ALA A 166 18.16 7.74 29.37
CA ALA A 166 17.75 9.14 29.51
C ALA A 166 17.02 9.87 28.36
N ALA A 167 15.86 10.34 28.73
CA ALA A 167 14.95 11.20 28.00
C ALA A 167 15.45 12.65 27.86
N SER A 168 15.24 13.20 26.67
CA SER A 168 14.96 14.63 26.47
C SER A 168 13.56 14.75 25.87
N PRO A 169 12.73 15.72 26.30
CA PRO A 169 11.32 15.75 25.95
C PRO A 169 11.09 16.52 24.65
N ASP A 170 11.22 15.85 23.53
CA ASP A 170 10.57 16.30 22.31
C ASP A 170 9.28 15.46 22.15
N ILE A 171 8.16 16.16 22.25
CA ILE A 171 6.83 15.57 22.27
C ILE A 171 6.57 14.91 20.92
N ALA A 172 6.90 13.63 20.80
CA ALA A 172 6.44 12.77 19.73
C ALA A 172 4.91 12.72 19.80
N LYS A 173 4.22 13.38 18.86
CA LYS A 173 2.78 13.14 18.66
C LYS A 173 2.56 11.65 18.44
N PRO A 174 1.55 11.05 19.11
CA PRO A 174 1.26 9.64 18.95
C PRO A 174 1.03 9.34 17.45
N ALA A 175 1.61 8.23 16.99
CA ALA A 175 1.38 7.70 15.65
C ALA A 175 -0.13 7.69 15.34
N ALA A 176 -0.52 8.15 14.17
CA ALA A 176 -1.91 8.16 13.74
C ALA A 176 -2.46 6.73 13.83
N LYS A 177 -3.68 6.58 14.40
CA LYS A 177 -4.33 5.27 14.47
C LYS A 177 -4.51 4.74 13.04
N PRO A 178 -4.23 3.44 12.79
CA PRO A 178 -4.45 2.84 11.47
C PRO A 178 -5.87 3.13 10.98
N ARG A 179 -6.00 3.50 9.71
CA ARG A 179 -7.31 3.66 9.07
C ARG A 179 -8.00 2.30 8.99
N GLN A 180 -9.29 2.27 9.23
CA GLN A 180 -10.07 1.07 8.94
C GLN A 180 -10.22 0.90 7.42
N MET A 181 -10.17 -0.34 6.95
CA MET A 181 -10.42 -0.69 5.55
C MET A 181 -11.91 -0.46 5.23
N ASP A 182 -12.21 0.67 4.60
CA ASP A 182 -13.56 1.02 4.17
C ASP A 182 -14.02 0.27 2.92
N GLY A 183 -15.27 0.46 2.53
CA GLY A 183 -15.85 -0.18 1.33
C GLY A 183 -15.12 0.22 0.04
N THR A 184 -14.69 1.47 -0.06
CA THR A 184 -13.98 1.99 -1.24
C THR A 184 -12.63 1.30 -1.41
N THR A 185 -11.88 1.16 -0.32
CA THR A 185 -10.59 0.45 -0.31
C THR A 185 -10.76 -1.03 -0.64
N LYS A 186 -11.78 -1.70 -0.07
CA LYS A 186 -12.09 -3.10 -0.40
C LYS A 186 -12.41 -3.26 -1.88
N ASN A 187 -13.23 -2.38 -2.44
CA ASN A 187 -13.59 -2.39 -3.86
C ASN A 187 -12.36 -2.19 -4.77
N LEU A 188 -11.47 -1.27 -4.40
CA LEU A 188 -10.19 -1.08 -5.10
C LEU A 188 -9.39 -2.38 -5.12
N LEU A 189 -9.22 -3.03 -3.96
CA LEU A 189 -8.46 -4.28 -3.87
C LEU A 189 -9.10 -5.40 -4.71
N TYR A 190 -10.41 -5.61 -4.61
CA TYR A 190 -11.11 -6.63 -5.43
C TYR A 190 -11.01 -6.34 -6.93
N LYS A 191 -11.10 -5.06 -7.34
CA LYS A 191 -10.92 -4.66 -8.74
C LYS A 191 -9.50 -4.95 -9.20
N SER A 192 -8.50 -4.54 -8.42
CA SER A 192 -7.08 -4.77 -8.75
C SER A 192 -6.71 -6.26 -8.80
N ILE A 193 -7.33 -7.10 -7.95
CA ILE A 193 -7.18 -8.55 -8.03
C ILE A 193 -7.73 -9.04 -9.37
N LYS A 194 -8.94 -8.61 -9.76
CA LYS A 194 -9.56 -8.99 -11.03
C LYS A 194 -8.67 -8.58 -12.22
N ASP A 195 -8.19 -7.32 -12.22
CA ASP A 195 -7.39 -6.77 -13.33
C ASP A 195 -5.98 -7.41 -13.41
N ALA A 196 -5.45 -7.90 -12.28
CA ALA A 196 -4.18 -8.63 -12.21
C ALA A 196 -4.30 -10.14 -12.47
N THR A 197 -5.52 -10.70 -12.50
CA THR A 197 -5.76 -12.13 -12.68
C THR A 197 -5.30 -12.58 -14.05
N ASP A 198 -4.56 -13.66 -14.08
CA ASP A 198 -4.16 -14.34 -15.31
C ASP A 198 -5.33 -15.19 -15.84
N GLU A 199 -5.76 -14.95 -17.07
CA GLU A 199 -6.93 -15.60 -17.66
C GLU A 199 -6.77 -17.12 -17.82
N THR A 200 -5.53 -17.61 -17.98
CA THR A 200 -5.24 -19.03 -18.17
C THR A 200 -5.28 -19.80 -16.88
N THR A 201 -4.69 -19.23 -15.82
CA THR A 201 -4.55 -19.92 -14.53
C THR A 201 -5.62 -19.55 -13.51
N GLY A 202 -6.32 -18.41 -13.70
CA GLY A 202 -7.28 -17.85 -12.76
C GLY A 202 -6.65 -17.27 -11.48
N TRP A 203 -5.32 -17.15 -11.42
CA TRP A 203 -4.59 -16.65 -10.25
C TRP A 203 -3.97 -15.26 -10.51
N ALA A 204 -4.02 -14.40 -9.52
CA ALA A 204 -3.37 -13.10 -9.55
C ALA A 204 -2.10 -13.14 -8.71
N PHE A 205 -0.95 -12.75 -9.27
CA PHE A 205 0.29 -12.57 -8.52
C PHE A 205 0.18 -11.30 -7.66
N VAL A 206 0.46 -11.40 -6.35
CA VAL A 206 0.30 -10.29 -5.39
C VAL A 206 1.17 -9.08 -5.77
N GLY A 207 2.37 -9.30 -6.32
CA GLY A 207 3.20 -8.21 -6.83
C GLY A 207 2.55 -7.46 -8.00
N LYS A 208 1.89 -8.16 -8.95
CA LYS A 208 1.16 -7.54 -10.05
C LYS A 208 -0.05 -6.74 -9.54
N ILE A 209 -0.75 -7.25 -8.51
CA ILE A 209 -1.83 -6.51 -7.85
C ILE A 209 -1.31 -5.19 -7.29
N GLY A 210 -0.14 -5.20 -6.63
CA GLY A 210 0.50 -3.98 -6.12
C GLY A 210 0.81 -2.97 -7.21
N ASN A 211 1.29 -3.40 -8.38
CA ASN A 211 1.54 -2.53 -9.51
C ASN A 211 0.25 -1.90 -10.05
N VAL A 212 -0.81 -2.69 -10.28
CA VAL A 212 -2.14 -2.19 -10.72
C VAL A 212 -2.70 -1.16 -9.74
N ILE A 213 -2.52 -1.39 -8.43
CA ILE A 213 -2.95 -0.42 -7.43
C ILE A 213 -2.14 0.88 -7.54
N SER A 214 -0.80 0.78 -7.65
CA SER A 214 0.07 1.97 -7.74
C SER A 214 -0.20 2.81 -8.98
N GLU A 215 -0.56 2.19 -10.11
CA GLU A 215 -0.93 2.89 -11.35
C GLU A 215 -2.22 3.71 -11.20
N THR A 216 -3.18 3.22 -10.41
CA THR A 216 -4.49 3.87 -10.21
C THR A 216 -4.55 4.76 -8.97
N ARG A 217 -3.80 4.42 -7.95
CA ARG A 217 -3.73 5.11 -6.66
C ARG A 217 -2.27 5.17 -6.19
N PRO A 218 -1.49 6.14 -6.68
CA PRO A 218 -0.07 6.29 -6.35
C PRO A 218 0.20 6.42 -4.85
N ASP A 219 -0.77 6.94 -4.10
CA ASP A 219 -0.74 7.15 -2.66
C ASP A 219 -1.20 5.96 -1.82
N PHE A 220 -1.51 4.81 -2.45
CA PHE A 220 -1.93 3.63 -1.71
C PHE A 220 -0.75 2.98 -0.97
N ASP A 221 -0.89 2.87 0.35
CA ASP A 221 0.08 2.20 1.20
C ASP A 221 -0.64 1.34 2.24
N SER A 222 -0.34 0.04 2.27
CA SER A 222 -0.93 -0.90 3.24
C SER A 222 -0.63 -0.53 4.69
N ARG A 223 0.49 0.17 4.94
CA ARG A 223 0.90 0.64 6.28
C ARG A 223 -0.09 1.68 6.85
N THR A 224 -0.71 2.49 6.00
CA THR A 224 -1.78 3.42 6.40
C THR A 224 -2.96 2.70 7.07
N TYR A 225 -3.19 1.44 6.70
CA TYR A 225 -4.25 0.57 7.24
C TYR A 225 -3.74 -0.38 8.33
N GLY A 226 -2.48 -0.24 8.77
CA GLY A 226 -1.87 -1.06 9.83
C GLY A 226 -1.29 -2.39 9.37
N TYR A 227 -1.16 -2.62 8.06
CA TYR A 227 -0.56 -3.84 7.52
C TYR A 227 0.85 -3.59 7.01
N ALA A 228 1.82 -4.35 7.49
CA ALA A 228 3.22 -4.23 7.06
C ALA A 228 3.40 -4.49 5.55
N LYS A 229 2.55 -5.34 4.97
CA LYS A 229 2.60 -5.75 3.55
C LYS A 229 1.20 -5.83 2.96
N LEU A 230 1.09 -5.60 1.65
CA LEU A 230 -0.17 -5.79 0.90
C LEU A 230 -0.74 -7.20 1.08
N SER A 231 0.12 -8.23 1.14
CA SER A 231 -0.30 -9.62 1.34
C SER A 231 -1.07 -9.84 2.65
N GLY A 232 -0.66 -9.19 3.74
CA GLY A 232 -1.40 -9.22 5.02
C GLY A 232 -2.78 -8.56 4.88
N MET A 233 -2.84 -7.40 4.22
CA MET A 233 -4.10 -6.70 3.98
C MET A 233 -5.07 -7.50 3.10
N LEU A 234 -4.56 -8.21 2.07
CA LEU A 234 -5.38 -9.07 1.22
C LEU A 234 -5.97 -10.27 1.97
N ARG A 235 -5.27 -10.80 2.98
CA ARG A 235 -5.77 -11.93 3.80
C ARG A 235 -7.00 -11.59 4.65
N GLU A 236 -7.22 -10.30 4.94
CA GLU A 236 -8.43 -9.84 5.64
C GLU A 236 -9.66 -9.74 4.73
N LEU A 237 -9.46 -9.84 3.40
CA LEU A 237 -10.57 -9.84 2.46
C LEU A 237 -11.24 -11.21 2.44
N ARG A 238 -12.57 -11.21 2.52
CA ARG A 238 -13.35 -12.45 2.43
C ARG A 238 -13.36 -13.00 1.00
N GLY A 239 -13.47 -14.32 0.90
CA GLY A 239 -13.67 -14.98 -0.40
C GLY A 239 -12.43 -14.98 -1.30
N LEU A 240 -11.23 -14.94 -0.72
CA LEU A 240 -9.97 -15.13 -1.44
C LEU A 240 -9.29 -16.42 -0.99
N GLN A 241 -8.74 -17.13 -1.98
CA GLN A 241 -7.83 -18.25 -1.77
C GLN A 241 -6.40 -17.80 -2.07
N PHE A 242 -5.45 -18.31 -1.30
CA PHE A 242 -4.03 -17.97 -1.45
C PHE A 242 -3.18 -19.22 -1.71
N ARG A 243 -2.14 -19.07 -2.49
CA ARG A 243 -1.09 -20.06 -2.67
C ARG A 243 0.28 -19.39 -2.79
N THR A 244 1.32 -20.15 -2.50
CA THR A 244 2.72 -19.73 -2.70
C THR A 244 3.38 -20.73 -3.63
N ASP A 245 4.18 -20.25 -4.59
CA ASP A 245 4.96 -21.13 -5.48
C ASP A 245 6.33 -21.46 -4.89
N GLU A 246 7.10 -22.29 -5.59
CA GLU A 246 8.45 -22.73 -5.19
C GLU A 246 9.46 -21.57 -5.04
N ALA A 247 9.22 -20.45 -5.74
CA ALA A 247 10.02 -19.23 -5.62
C ALA A 247 9.53 -18.30 -4.51
N ASN A 248 8.67 -18.79 -3.61
CA ASN A 248 8.06 -18.04 -2.50
C ASN A 248 7.23 -16.82 -2.96
N ARG A 249 6.70 -16.85 -4.19
CA ARG A 249 5.82 -15.81 -4.72
C ARG A 249 4.38 -16.13 -4.34
N MET A 250 3.69 -15.13 -3.77
CA MET A 250 2.31 -15.29 -3.32
C MET A 250 1.33 -14.95 -4.42
N TYR A 251 0.32 -15.77 -4.57
CA TYR A 251 -0.80 -15.59 -5.49
C TYR A 251 -2.12 -15.63 -4.73
N CYS A 252 -3.14 -14.96 -5.24
CA CYS A 252 -4.49 -15.09 -4.74
C CYS A 252 -5.49 -15.21 -5.90
N ARG A 253 -6.66 -15.80 -5.61
CA ARG A 253 -7.81 -15.80 -6.52
C ARG A 253 -9.09 -15.59 -5.76
N LYS A 254 -10.10 -15.02 -6.43
CA LYS A 254 -11.44 -14.89 -5.85
C LYS A 254 -12.15 -16.23 -5.91
N ILE A 255 -12.73 -16.64 -4.79
CA ILE A 255 -13.60 -17.81 -4.72
C ILE A 255 -14.96 -17.43 -5.33
N PRO A 256 -15.50 -18.18 -6.31
CA PRO A 256 -16.74 -17.85 -6.99
C PRO A 256 -17.98 -18.23 -6.14
N PHE A 257 -18.13 -17.63 -4.96
CA PHE A 257 -19.25 -17.90 -4.08
C PHE A 257 -20.62 -17.60 -4.72
N GLY A 258 -20.71 -16.67 -5.68
CA GLY A 258 -21.95 -16.37 -6.37
C GLY A 258 -22.50 -17.56 -7.17
N ASP A 259 -21.61 -18.32 -7.80
CA ASP A 259 -22.01 -19.53 -8.55
C ASP A 259 -22.30 -20.68 -7.59
N LEU A 260 -21.56 -20.79 -6.50
CA LEU A 260 -21.84 -21.75 -5.42
C LEU A 260 -23.22 -21.52 -4.83
N ILE A 261 -23.59 -20.27 -4.50
CA ILE A 261 -24.90 -19.95 -3.88
C ILE A 261 -26.03 -20.37 -4.82
N LYS A 262 -25.93 -20.07 -6.11
CA LYS A 262 -26.94 -20.53 -7.11
C LYS A 262 -27.07 -22.05 -7.13
N LEU A 263 -25.93 -22.74 -7.12
CA LEU A 263 -25.91 -24.21 -7.10
C LEU A 263 -26.46 -24.79 -5.79
N LEU A 264 -26.18 -24.13 -4.65
CA LEU A 264 -26.76 -24.52 -3.36
C LEU A 264 -28.27 -24.30 -3.31
N ASP A 265 -28.78 -23.20 -3.86
CA ASP A 265 -30.21 -22.94 -3.99
C ASP A 265 -30.90 -24.00 -4.87
N GLU A 266 -30.29 -24.34 -5.99
CA GLU A 266 -30.79 -25.42 -6.87
C GLU A 266 -30.83 -26.76 -6.12
N ALA A 267 -29.74 -27.14 -5.49
CA ALA A 267 -29.64 -28.37 -4.72
C ALA A 267 -30.64 -28.41 -3.55
N PHE A 268 -30.75 -27.31 -2.82
CA PHE A 268 -31.68 -27.19 -1.70
C PHE A 268 -33.13 -27.37 -2.17
N ASN A 269 -33.53 -26.65 -3.22
CA ASN A 269 -34.88 -26.74 -3.76
C ASN A 269 -35.22 -28.16 -4.27
N LYS A 270 -34.22 -28.88 -4.77
CA LYS A 270 -34.37 -30.24 -5.27
C LYS A 270 -34.49 -31.28 -4.14
N PHE A 271 -33.79 -31.10 -3.04
CA PHE A 271 -33.65 -32.14 -1.98
C PHE A 271 -34.28 -31.77 -0.64
N LYS A 272 -34.91 -30.59 -0.49
CA LYS A 272 -35.57 -30.19 0.74
C LYS A 272 -36.76 -31.10 1.06
N ASN A 273 -36.87 -31.51 2.32
CA ASN A 273 -38.00 -32.24 2.82
C ASN A 273 -39.20 -31.32 3.18
N ALA A 274 -40.31 -31.88 3.63
CA ALA A 274 -41.52 -31.14 4.03
C ALA A 274 -41.28 -30.14 5.18
N LYS A 275 -40.20 -30.30 5.96
CA LYS A 275 -39.82 -29.41 7.07
C LYS A 275 -38.86 -28.30 6.58
N GLY A 276 -38.53 -28.22 5.29
CA GLY A 276 -37.64 -27.21 4.72
C GLY A 276 -36.14 -27.44 5.01
N TRP A 277 -35.70 -28.68 5.17
CA TRP A 277 -34.32 -29.08 5.39
C TRP A 277 -33.85 -30.06 4.32
N ALA A 278 -32.62 -29.90 3.84
CA ALA A 278 -31.95 -30.80 2.90
C ALA A 278 -30.78 -31.51 3.57
N SER A 279 -30.59 -32.81 3.34
CA SER A 279 -29.49 -33.59 3.91
C SER A 279 -28.14 -33.10 3.35
N LEU A 280 -27.13 -32.92 4.21
CA LEU A 280 -25.78 -32.53 3.84
C LEU A 280 -25.11 -33.54 2.89
N ASP A 281 -25.29 -34.83 3.15
CA ASP A 281 -24.70 -35.88 2.31
C ASP A 281 -25.24 -35.85 0.86
N VAL A 282 -26.56 -35.76 0.71
CA VAL A 282 -27.20 -35.73 -0.61
C VAL A 282 -26.86 -34.42 -1.36
N THR A 283 -26.91 -33.29 -0.66
CA THR A 283 -26.60 -31.99 -1.22
C THR A 283 -25.12 -31.90 -1.60
N GLY A 284 -24.23 -32.39 -0.74
CA GLY A 284 -22.79 -32.41 -1.02
C GLY A 284 -22.43 -33.28 -2.22
N LYS A 285 -23.04 -34.48 -2.36
CA LYS A 285 -22.87 -35.33 -3.55
C LYS A 285 -23.36 -34.68 -4.85
N TYR A 286 -24.35 -33.81 -4.77
CA TYR A 286 -24.84 -33.05 -5.92
C TYR A 286 -23.93 -31.87 -6.29
N VAL A 287 -23.42 -31.18 -5.29
CA VAL A 287 -22.57 -29.97 -5.46
C VAL A 287 -21.17 -30.33 -5.89
N LYS A 288 -20.52 -31.32 -5.27
CA LYS A 288 -19.09 -31.66 -5.46
C LYS A 288 -18.66 -31.81 -6.93
N PRO A 289 -19.39 -32.50 -7.81
CA PRO A 289 -18.98 -32.63 -9.21
C PRO A 289 -19.09 -31.35 -10.03
N ARG A 290 -19.84 -30.35 -9.55
CA ARG A 290 -20.10 -29.08 -10.22
C ARG A 290 -19.30 -27.94 -9.64
N TRP A 291 -19.00 -28.03 -8.36
CA TRP A 291 -18.22 -27.05 -7.60
C TRP A 291 -17.42 -27.80 -6.53
N ASN A 292 -16.15 -28.12 -6.85
CA ASN A 292 -15.27 -28.88 -5.99
C ASN A 292 -14.65 -27.97 -4.93
N TRP A 293 -15.13 -28.06 -3.69
CA TRP A 293 -14.67 -27.23 -2.59
C TRP A 293 -13.21 -27.49 -2.18
N GLU A 294 -12.68 -28.71 -2.42
CA GLU A 294 -11.29 -29.04 -2.11
C GLU A 294 -10.30 -28.21 -2.96
N GLU A 295 -10.67 -27.85 -4.20
CA GLU A 295 -9.87 -26.95 -5.08
C GLU A 295 -9.74 -25.55 -4.51
N TYR A 296 -10.67 -25.14 -3.63
CA TYR A 296 -10.66 -23.85 -2.95
C TYR A 296 -10.14 -23.93 -1.52
N GLY A 297 -9.63 -25.11 -1.09
CA GLY A 297 -8.99 -25.30 0.20
C GLY A 297 -9.92 -25.54 1.37
N PHE A 298 -11.17 -25.94 1.10
CA PHE A 298 -12.09 -26.36 2.16
C PHE A 298 -11.96 -27.85 2.46
N GLU A 299 -11.85 -28.22 3.72
CA GLU A 299 -11.63 -29.60 4.16
C GLU A 299 -12.88 -30.47 3.96
N SER A 300 -14.06 -29.88 4.09
CA SER A 300 -15.34 -30.59 3.98
C SER A 300 -16.44 -29.68 3.43
N PHE A 301 -17.56 -30.31 3.02
CA PHE A 301 -18.75 -29.57 2.62
C PHE A 301 -19.32 -28.73 3.77
N THR A 302 -19.26 -29.23 5.00
CA THR A 302 -19.69 -28.49 6.19
C THR A 302 -18.78 -27.28 6.47
N ASP A 303 -17.46 -27.44 6.29
CA ASP A 303 -16.50 -26.32 6.41
C ASP A 303 -16.82 -25.24 5.37
N LEU A 304 -17.02 -25.61 4.12
CA LEU A 304 -17.47 -24.69 3.07
C LEU A 304 -18.72 -23.93 3.47
N LEU A 305 -19.78 -24.64 3.89
CA LEU A 305 -21.08 -24.03 4.23
C LEU A 305 -20.97 -23.07 5.42
N SER A 306 -20.04 -23.30 6.35
CA SER A 306 -19.77 -22.40 7.48
C SER A 306 -19.27 -21.01 7.04
N LYS A 307 -18.76 -20.86 5.81
CA LYS A 307 -18.26 -19.62 5.22
C LYS A 307 -19.23 -18.97 4.22
N VAL A 308 -20.36 -19.62 3.98
CA VAL A 308 -21.42 -19.09 3.10
C VAL A 308 -22.48 -18.42 3.97
N ASP A 309 -22.68 -17.12 3.74
CA ASP A 309 -23.76 -16.39 4.39
C ASP A 309 -25.13 -16.96 3.94
N HIS A 310 -26.13 -16.91 4.81
CA HIS A 310 -27.51 -17.37 4.55
C HIS A 310 -27.71 -18.89 4.50
N VAL A 311 -26.76 -19.69 4.97
CA VAL A 311 -26.93 -21.13 5.15
C VAL A 311 -26.99 -21.46 6.64
N GLU A 312 -28.03 -22.12 7.06
CA GLU A 312 -28.17 -22.68 8.41
C GLU A 312 -27.90 -24.19 8.39
N ILE A 313 -27.08 -24.67 9.33
CA ILE A 313 -26.71 -26.09 9.45
C ILE A 313 -27.19 -26.60 10.77
N ALA A 314 -27.92 -27.70 10.76
CA ALA A 314 -28.38 -28.41 11.97
C ALA A 314 -28.57 -29.90 11.68
N ASN A 315 -28.13 -30.78 12.59
CA ASN A 315 -28.37 -32.22 12.55
C ASN A 315 -28.14 -32.87 11.17
N ASP A 316 -26.94 -32.70 10.62
CA ASP A 316 -26.54 -33.20 9.29
C ASP A 316 -27.43 -32.73 8.12
N SER A 317 -28.11 -31.62 8.31
CA SER A 317 -28.96 -30.99 7.31
C SER A 317 -28.67 -29.50 7.18
N MET A 318 -28.98 -28.93 6.00
CA MET A 318 -28.86 -27.51 5.71
C MET A 318 -30.22 -26.91 5.35
N ARG A 319 -30.34 -25.61 5.60
CA ARG A 319 -31.44 -24.76 5.11
C ARG A 319 -30.91 -23.44 4.56
N MET A 320 -31.43 -23.03 3.44
CA MET A 320 -31.18 -21.69 2.91
C MET A 320 -32.08 -20.70 3.65
N GLN A 321 -31.48 -19.69 4.28
CA GLN A 321 -32.24 -18.59 4.85
C GLN A 321 -32.70 -17.68 3.71
N VAL A 322 -33.99 -17.41 3.63
CA VAL A 322 -34.53 -16.44 2.67
C VAL A 322 -33.92 -15.09 2.97
N SER A 323 -33.17 -14.54 2.02
CA SER A 323 -32.74 -13.16 2.12
C SER A 323 -33.99 -12.27 2.11
N ILE A 324 -34.36 -11.75 3.27
CA ILE A 324 -35.31 -10.64 3.32
C ILE A 324 -34.49 -9.46 2.75
N ALA A 325 -34.71 -9.18 1.46
CA ALA A 325 -34.16 -7.97 0.85
C ALA A 325 -34.65 -6.76 1.65
N PRO A 326 -33.77 -5.81 1.95
CA PRO A 326 -34.17 -4.58 2.65
C PRO A 326 -35.11 -3.72 1.81
#